data_9ead263849a9f9cf6c75eec552aa416d
#
_entry.id   9ead263849a9f9cf6c75eec552aa416d
#
_cell.length_a   1.000
_cell.length_b   1.000
_cell.length_c   1.000
_cell.angle_alpha   90.00
_cell.angle_beta   90.00
_cell.angle_gamma   90.00
#
_symmetry.space_group_name_H-M   'P 1'
#
loop_
_entity.id
_entity.type
_entity.pdbx_description
1 polymer ?
#
loop_
_entity_poly.entity_id
_entity_poly.type
_entity_poly.pdbx_seq_one_letter_code
_entity_poly.pdbx_strand_id
1 'polypeptide(L)'
;MSAPLLALDGVSKLYRRGLLDRTPAFRLDVDFRIDEPAIVGVMGPNGAGKTTLFEMIAGSNTPTEGRVMVAGHDMQRVRYRERDRLAIHYHQSYQVRRFPRTRPNFMLEPAGSSYPVVHLFDEPQFNTQDGYIGFMLDFFRRLRDERRLVFVCLHPTAALHLELLNEICERFFFVGGGAVRPFADFGTIVADADVRRYLGALAD
;
A
#
# COMPACT_ATOMS: atom_id res chain seq x y z
N MET A 1 -16.50 20.12 -5.40
CA MET A 1 -15.25 19.33 -5.51
C MET A 1 -15.54 17.99 -4.87
N SER A 2 -15.30 16.88 -5.54
CA SER A 2 -15.47 15.54 -4.98
C SER A 2 -14.44 15.30 -3.86
N ALA A 3 -14.81 14.49 -2.87
CA ALA A 3 -13.86 14.08 -1.83
C ALA A 3 -12.73 13.25 -2.45
N PRO A 4 -11.48 13.35 -1.94
CA PRO A 4 -10.38 12.51 -2.39
C PRO A 4 -10.68 11.03 -2.17
N LEU A 5 -10.12 10.16 -3.02
CA LEU A 5 -10.17 8.72 -2.78
C LEU A 5 -9.39 8.36 -1.52
N LEU A 6 -8.24 9.01 -1.31
CA LEU A 6 -7.41 8.84 -0.12
C LEU A 6 -6.68 10.14 0.20
N ALA A 7 -6.71 10.57 1.47
CA ALA A 7 -5.87 11.65 1.98
C ALA A 7 -5.32 11.28 3.37
N LEU A 8 -4.04 11.52 3.55
CA LEU A 8 -3.37 11.47 4.85
C LEU A 8 -2.92 12.89 5.18
N ASP A 9 -3.69 13.56 6.04
CA ASP A 9 -3.50 14.98 6.37
C ASP A 9 -2.63 15.11 7.62
N GLY A 10 -1.37 15.46 7.46
CA GLY A 10 -0.39 15.63 8.54
C GLY A 10 -0.28 14.42 9.46
N VAL A 11 -0.37 13.21 8.90
CA VAL A 11 -0.37 11.96 9.68
C VAL A 11 1.03 11.69 10.21
N SER A 12 1.13 11.43 11.50
CA SER A 12 2.34 10.86 12.10
C SER A 12 2.04 9.61 12.93
N LYS A 13 2.95 8.66 12.92
CA LYS A 13 2.94 7.50 13.80
C LYS A 13 4.24 7.42 14.57
N LEU A 14 4.12 7.46 15.91
CA LEU A 14 5.25 7.35 16.82
C LEU A 14 5.15 6.08 17.64
N TYR A 15 6.16 5.22 17.56
CA TYR A 15 6.35 4.11 18.47
C TYR A 15 7.44 4.46 19.48
N ARG A 16 7.24 4.08 20.75
CA ARG A 16 8.18 4.29 21.86
C ARG A 16 8.74 2.96 22.32
N ARG A 17 9.96 2.93 22.87
CA ARG A 17 10.63 1.70 23.31
C ARG A 17 9.91 0.99 24.45
N GLY A 18 9.12 1.70 25.27
CA GLY A 18 8.40 1.13 26.38
C GLY A 18 7.48 2.12 27.08
N LEU A 19 6.73 1.65 28.07
CA LEU A 19 5.81 2.47 28.84
C LEU A 19 6.52 3.55 29.69
N LEU A 20 7.73 3.24 30.19
CA LEU A 20 8.55 4.13 31.03
C LEU A 20 9.64 4.85 30.20
N ASP A 21 10.09 4.23 29.11
CA ASP A 21 11.06 4.84 28.19
C ASP A 21 10.32 5.58 27.06
N ARG A 22 10.28 6.91 27.17
CA ARG A 22 9.63 7.80 26.20
C ARG A 22 10.46 8.05 24.95
N THR A 23 11.64 7.43 24.83
CA THR A 23 12.50 7.58 23.66
C THR A 23 11.79 7.07 22.41
N PRO A 24 11.74 7.85 21.32
CA PRO A 24 11.19 7.38 20.05
C PRO A 24 11.96 6.16 19.54
N ALA A 25 11.26 5.06 19.31
CA ALA A 25 11.84 3.88 18.68
C ALA A 25 11.70 3.94 17.15
N PHE A 26 10.60 4.52 16.68
CA PHE A 26 10.30 4.67 15.26
C PHE A 26 9.30 5.81 15.09
N ARG A 27 9.48 6.61 14.04
CA ARG A 27 8.54 7.63 13.60
C ARG A 27 8.32 7.52 12.10
N LEU A 28 7.06 7.66 11.67
CA LEU A 28 6.66 7.75 10.27
C LEU A 28 5.76 8.98 10.10
N ASP A 29 6.21 9.92 9.26
CA ASP A 29 5.45 11.10 8.88
C ASP A 29 4.92 10.95 7.45
N VAL A 30 3.64 11.26 7.26
CA VAL A 30 2.94 11.04 5.99
C VAL A 30 2.00 12.20 5.71
N ASP A 31 2.15 12.80 4.53
CA ASP A 31 1.23 13.82 4.04
C ASP A 31 1.11 13.66 2.52
N PHE A 32 -0.04 13.20 2.05
CA PHE A 32 -0.34 13.10 0.63
C PHE A 32 -1.84 12.96 0.37
N ARG A 33 -2.21 13.24 -0.89
CA ARG A 33 -3.58 13.14 -1.37
C ARG A 33 -3.62 12.47 -2.73
N ILE A 34 -4.61 11.58 -2.93
CA ILE A 34 -4.90 10.93 -4.21
C ILE A 34 -6.38 11.11 -4.50
N ASP A 35 -6.68 11.81 -5.59
CA ASP A 35 -8.04 12.14 -6.00
C ASP A 35 -8.60 11.16 -7.04
N GLU A 36 -7.71 10.50 -7.80
CA GLU A 36 -8.07 9.65 -8.94
C GLU A 36 -7.64 8.19 -8.72
N PRO A 37 -8.38 7.23 -9.33
CA PRO A 37 -7.97 5.84 -9.34
C PRO A 37 -6.57 5.68 -9.93
N ALA A 38 -5.77 4.83 -9.30
CA ALA A 38 -4.42 4.53 -9.76
C ALA A 38 -3.93 3.20 -9.17
N ILE A 39 -2.94 2.59 -9.82
CA ILE A 39 -2.11 1.54 -9.23
C ILE A 39 -0.82 2.20 -8.74
N VAL A 40 -0.58 2.12 -7.43
CA VAL A 40 0.54 2.79 -6.75
C VAL A 40 1.54 1.74 -6.28
N GLY A 41 2.75 1.78 -6.81
CA GLY A 41 3.86 0.96 -6.34
C GLY A 41 4.45 1.52 -5.05
N VAL A 42 4.66 0.68 -4.04
CA VAL A 42 5.27 1.07 -2.77
C VAL A 42 6.55 0.29 -2.55
N MET A 43 7.66 1.00 -2.39
CA MET A 43 8.98 0.42 -2.15
C MET A 43 9.61 1.03 -0.89
N GLY A 44 10.60 0.34 -0.35
CA GLY A 44 11.39 0.81 0.78
C GLY A 44 11.97 -0.34 1.61
N PRO A 45 12.99 -0.08 2.42
CA PRO A 45 13.64 -1.11 3.23
C PRO A 45 12.73 -1.74 4.26
N ASN A 46 13.13 -2.92 4.76
CA ASN A 46 12.42 -3.57 5.86
C ASN A 46 12.47 -2.69 7.11
N GLY A 47 11.34 -2.64 7.84
CA GLY A 47 11.21 -1.78 9.01
C GLY A 47 10.99 -0.29 8.71
N ALA A 48 10.94 0.14 7.45
CA ALA A 48 10.71 1.55 7.08
C ALA A 48 9.30 2.06 7.37
N GLY A 49 8.33 1.16 7.66
CA GLY A 49 6.96 1.54 8.02
C GLY A 49 5.92 1.31 6.92
N LYS A 50 6.22 0.54 5.87
CA LYS A 50 5.27 0.23 4.78
C LYS A 50 3.99 -0.42 5.31
N THR A 51 4.12 -1.48 6.12
CA THR A 51 2.99 -2.15 6.77
C THR A 51 2.25 -1.21 7.72
N THR A 52 2.98 -0.38 8.50
CA THR A 52 2.36 0.65 9.36
C THR A 52 1.52 1.64 8.56
N LEU A 53 2.02 2.11 7.40
CA LEU A 53 1.26 2.96 6.49
C LEU A 53 -0.04 2.28 6.07
N PHE A 54 0.03 1.03 5.62
CA PHE A 54 -1.14 0.26 5.17
C PHE A 54 -2.14 0.00 6.30
N GLU A 55 -1.65 -0.33 7.49
CA GLU A 55 -2.49 -0.49 8.68
C GLU A 55 -3.22 0.81 9.06
N MET A 56 -2.56 1.98 8.94
CA MET A 56 -3.20 3.27 9.19
C MET A 56 -4.29 3.56 8.14
N ILE A 57 -4.02 3.29 6.86
CA ILE A 57 -5.00 3.46 5.78
C ILE A 57 -6.20 2.52 5.98
N ALA A 58 -5.97 1.26 6.35
CA ALA A 58 -7.03 0.29 6.65
C ALA A 58 -7.75 0.57 7.99
N GLY A 59 -7.24 1.50 8.80
CA GLY A 59 -7.80 1.84 10.11
C GLY A 59 -7.55 0.82 11.22
N SER A 60 -6.72 -0.21 10.98
CA SER A 60 -6.32 -1.19 12.00
C SER A 60 -5.26 -0.65 12.96
N ASN A 61 -4.56 0.40 12.55
CA ASN A 61 -3.59 1.13 13.37
C ASN A 61 -3.98 2.62 13.43
N THR A 62 -4.03 3.17 14.64
CA THR A 62 -4.38 4.59 14.83
C THR A 62 -3.14 5.45 14.70
N PRO A 63 -3.14 6.51 13.88
CA PRO A 63 -2.07 7.49 13.85
C PRO A 63 -1.93 8.17 15.23
N THR A 64 -0.73 8.66 15.53
CA THR A 64 -0.47 9.45 16.74
C THR A 64 -1.02 10.87 16.55
N GLU A 65 -0.87 11.42 15.35
CA GLU A 65 -1.37 12.73 14.94
C GLU A 65 -1.92 12.69 13.53
N GLY A 66 -2.71 13.68 13.14
CA GLY A 66 -3.29 13.80 11.82
C GLY A 66 -4.52 12.93 11.61
N ARG A 67 -4.96 12.82 10.35
CA ARG A 67 -6.17 12.08 9.97
C ARG A 67 -5.97 11.30 8.68
N VAL A 68 -6.56 10.11 8.62
CA VAL A 68 -6.63 9.29 7.42
C VAL A 68 -8.07 9.33 6.89
N MET A 69 -8.24 9.89 5.70
CA MET A 69 -9.52 10.05 5.04
C MET A 69 -9.60 9.12 3.82
N VAL A 70 -10.61 8.26 3.76
CA VAL A 70 -10.90 7.41 2.60
C VAL A 70 -12.29 7.74 2.09
N ALA A 71 -12.39 8.16 0.83
CA ALA A 71 -13.65 8.58 0.20
C ALA A 71 -14.46 9.56 1.05
N GLY A 72 -13.78 10.50 1.72
CA GLY A 72 -14.40 11.49 2.61
C GLY A 72 -14.71 11.01 4.02
N HIS A 73 -14.42 9.76 4.36
CA HIS A 73 -14.64 9.19 5.69
C HIS A 73 -13.35 9.17 6.52
N ASP A 74 -13.39 9.71 7.73
CA ASP A 74 -12.31 9.61 8.71
C ASP A 74 -12.22 8.17 9.24
N MET A 75 -11.17 7.43 8.87
CA MET A 75 -11.01 6.01 9.18
C MET A 75 -11.01 5.71 10.69
N GLN A 76 -10.63 6.67 11.52
CA GLN A 76 -10.64 6.49 12.97
C GLN A 76 -12.07 6.61 13.57
N ARG A 77 -13.00 7.24 12.85
CA ARG A 77 -14.41 7.39 13.24
C ARG A 77 -15.33 6.35 12.60
N VAL A 78 -14.85 5.65 11.57
CA VAL A 78 -15.61 4.55 10.93
C VAL A 78 -15.67 3.35 11.87
N ARG A 79 -16.86 2.76 12.02
CA ARG A 79 -17.04 1.54 12.82
C ARG A 79 -16.22 0.40 12.22
N TYR A 80 -15.59 -0.42 13.06
CA TYR A 80 -14.70 -1.50 12.66
C TYR A 80 -15.28 -2.40 11.54
N ARG A 81 -16.57 -2.74 11.63
CA ARG A 81 -17.27 -3.59 10.66
C ARG A 81 -17.48 -2.94 9.28
N GLU A 82 -17.31 -1.64 9.19
CA GLU A 82 -17.55 -0.85 7.97
C GLU A 82 -16.23 -0.47 7.28
N ARG A 83 -15.10 -0.62 7.97
CA ARG A 83 -13.77 -0.23 7.45
C ARG A 83 -13.41 -1.01 6.18
N ASP A 84 -13.75 -2.30 6.13
CA ASP A 84 -13.47 -3.16 4.98
C ASP A 84 -14.20 -2.71 3.69
N ARG A 85 -15.24 -1.89 3.82
CA ARG A 85 -15.91 -1.27 2.66
C ARG A 85 -15.14 -0.08 2.09
N LEU A 86 -14.23 0.47 2.86
CA LEU A 86 -13.42 1.62 2.49
C LEU A 86 -12.00 1.20 2.10
N ALA A 87 -11.34 0.41 2.92
CA ALA A 87 -9.98 -0.07 2.65
C ALA A 87 -9.76 -1.48 3.19
N ILE A 88 -9.14 -2.34 2.38
CA ILE A 88 -8.71 -3.68 2.79
C ILE A 88 -7.21 -3.81 2.65
N HIS A 89 -6.57 -4.34 3.70
CA HIS A 89 -5.17 -4.69 3.74
C HIS A 89 -4.99 -6.21 3.59
N TYR A 90 -4.39 -6.60 2.47
CA TYR A 90 -4.07 -7.99 2.14
C TYR A 90 -2.63 -8.27 2.53
N HIS A 91 -2.43 -8.78 3.73
CA HIS A 91 -1.10 -9.18 4.20
C HIS A 91 -0.81 -10.64 3.86
N GLN A 92 0.43 -10.95 3.47
CA GLN A 92 0.86 -12.30 3.07
C GLN A 92 0.46 -13.40 4.09
N SER A 93 0.61 -13.13 5.39
CA SER A 93 0.24 -14.07 6.46
C SER A 93 -1.28 -14.30 6.55
N TYR A 94 -2.09 -13.33 6.14
CA TYR A 94 -3.55 -13.42 6.15
C TYR A 94 -4.05 -14.33 5.02
N GLN A 95 -3.45 -14.24 3.84
CA GLN A 95 -3.78 -15.09 2.69
C GLN A 95 -3.47 -16.56 2.99
N VAL A 96 -2.34 -16.85 3.65
CA VAL A 96 -1.92 -18.22 3.97
C VAL A 96 -2.74 -18.83 5.11
N ARG A 97 -3.12 -18.05 6.13
CA ARG A 97 -3.80 -18.58 7.32
C ARG A 97 -5.30 -18.75 7.17
N ARG A 98 -5.98 -17.84 6.46
CA ARG A 98 -7.44 -17.82 6.42
C ARG A 98 -8.02 -18.56 5.21
N PHE A 99 -7.25 -18.77 4.15
CA PHE A 99 -7.71 -19.36 2.90
C PHE A 99 -6.81 -20.48 2.35
N PRO A 100 -6.45 -21.52 3.16
CA PRO A 100 -5.50 -22.54 2.73
C PRO A 100 -6.00 -23.42 1.58
N ARG A 101 -7.27 -23.29 1.15
CA ARG A 101 -7.90 -24.17 0.14
C ARG A 101 -8.72 -23.44 -0.91
N THR A 102 -8.91 -22.14 -0.80
CA THR A 102 -9.65 -21.39 -1.80
C THR A 102 -8.68 -20.78 -2.80
N ARG A 103 -8.84 -21.15 -4.06
CA ARG A 103 -8.31 -20.34 -5.16
C ARG A 103 -8.73 -18.90 -4.92
N PRO A 104 -8.00 -17.88 -5.42
CA PRO A 104 -8.33 -16.48 -5.22
C PRO A 104 -9.67 -16.05 -5.84
N ASN A 105 -10.62 -16.93 -5.96
CA ASN A 105 -11.99 -16.64 -6.42
C ASN A 105 -12.69 -15.59 -5.53
N PHE A 106 -12.31 -15.48 -4.26
CA PHE A 106 -12.82 -14.41 -3.40
C PHE A 106 -12.26 -13.03 -3.78
N MET A 107 -11.05 -12.99 -4.37
CA MET A 107 -10.49 -11.77 -4.97
C MET A 107 -11.14 -11.46 -6.30
N LEU A 108 -11.82 -12.44 -6.91
CA LEU A 108 -12.44 -12.38 -8.23
C LEU A 108 -13.94 -12.24 -8.18
N GLU A 109 -14.60 -12.66 -7.10
CA GLU A 109 -15.95 -12.22 -6.92
C GLU A 109 -15.91 -10.72 -7.01
N PRO A 110 -16.54 -10.13 -8.03
CA PRO A 110 -16.53 -8.70 -8.17
C PRO A 110 -16.95 -8.19 -6.81
N ALA A 111 -16.03 -7.52 -6.16
CA ALA A 111 -16.42 -6.67 -5.09
C ALA A 111 -17.59 -5.91 -5.71
N GLY A 112 -18.81 -6.28 -5.31
CA GLY A 112 -20.00 -5.69 -5.88
C GLY A 112 -19.80 -4.19 -5.85
N SER A 113 -20.43 -3.44 -6.72
CA SER A 113 -20.22 -2.02 -7.02
C SER A 113 -20.00 -1.06 -5.82
N SER A 114 -20.03 -1.57 -4.60
CA SER A 114 -19.88 -0.85 -3.33
C SER A 114 -18.61 -1.18 -2.52
N TYR A 115 -17.54 -1.88 -3.07
CA TYR A 115 -16.59 -2.53 -2.17
C TYR A 115 -15.18 -2.70 -2.75
N PRO A 116 -14.12 -2.62 -1.94
CA PRO A 116 -13.68 -1.44 -1.18
C PRO A 116 -13.14 -0.36 -2.11
N VAL A 117 -12.95 0.87 -1.59
CA VAL A 117 -12.38 1.98 -2.38
C VAL A 117 -10.88 1.84 -2.54
N VAL A 118 -10.19 1.36 -1.50
CA VAL A 118 -8.72 1.21 -1.45
C VAL A 118 -8.33 -0.24 -1.18
N HIS A 119 -7.47 -0.77 -2.02
CA HIS A 119 -6.87 -2.10 -1.89
C HIS A 119 -5.38 -1.97 -1.59
N LEU A 120 -4.90 -2.61 -0.54
CA LEU A 120 -3.52 -2.53 -0.06
C LEU A 120 -2.90 -3.93 -0.08
N PHE A 121 -2.12 -4.23 -1.10
CA PHE A 121 -1.44 -5.52 -1.26
C PHE A 121 -0.02 -5.43 -0.69
N ASP A 122 0.20 -6.05 0.46
CA ASP A 122 1.48 -6.07 1.17
C ASP A 122 2.22 -7.37 0.86
N GLU A 123 3.28 -7.28 0.07
CA GLU A 123 4.09 -8.38 -0.43
C GLU A 123 3.25 -9.48 -1.11
N PRO A 124 2.45 -9.15 -2.15
CA PRO A 124 1.73 -10.15 -2.90
C PRO A 124 2.73 -11.15 -3.51
N GLN A 125 2.44 -12.44 -3.35
CA GLN A 125 3.29 -13.48 -3.95
C GLN A 125 3.05 -13.53 -5.46
N PHE A 126 4.00 -13.05 -6.24
CA PHE A 126 4.05 -13.27 -7.67
C PHE A 126 4.71 -14.63 -7.93
N ASN A 127 3.93 -15.71 -7.79
CA ASN A 127 4.40 -17.03 -8.18
C ASN A 127 4.63 -17.06 -9.69
N THR A 128 5.85 -17.35 -10.11
CA THR A 128 6.24 -17.47 -11.53
C THR A 128 5.63 -18.70 -12.21
N GLN A 129 4.88 -19.53 -11.49
CA GLN A 129 4.26 -20.73 -12.04
C GLN A 129 2.85 -20.42 -12.57
N ASP A 130 2.59 -20.90 -13.79
CA ASP A 130 1.26 -21.09 -14.38
C ASP A 130 0.37 -19.83 -14.61
N GLY A 131 0.93 -18.76 -15.16
CA GLY A 131 0.11 -17.59 -15.58
C GLY A 131 -0.48 -16.78 -14.43
N TYR A 132 -0.10 -17.07 -13.18
CA TYR A 132 -0.61 -16.38 -11.99
C TYR A 132 -0.24 -14.89 -11.97
N ILE A 133 0.95 -14.54 -12.49
CA ILE A 133 1.39 -13.13 -12.59
C ILE A 133 0.42 -12.37 -13.49
N GLY A 134 0.19 -12.82 -14.72
CA GLY A 134 -0.72 -12.16 -15.66
C GLY A 134 -2.10 -11.95 -15.06
N PHE A 135 -2.62 -12.98 -14.40
CA PHE A 135 -3.89 -12.90 -13.67
C PHE A 135 -3.91 -11.79 -12.61
N MET A 136 -2.85 -11.66 -11.80
CA MET A 136 -2.77 -10.62 -10.77
C MET A 136 -2.66 -9.22 -11.38
N LEU A 137 -1.89 -9.06 -12.46
CA LEU A 137 -1.78 -7.79 -13.16
C LEU A 137 -3.14 -7.36 -13.74
N ASP A 138 -3.85 -8.26 -14.39
CA ASP A 138 -5.18 -8.00 -14.94
C ASP A 138 -6.20 -7.67 -13.82
N PHE A 139 -6.08 -8.33 -12.68
CA PHE A 139 -6.91 -8.04 -11.51
C PHE A 139 -6.66 -6.62 -10.98
N PHE A 140 -5.41 -6.18 -10.86
CA PHE A 140 -5.09 -4.83 -10.43
C PHE A 140 -5.58 -3.77 -11.43
N ARG A 141 -5.38 -3.99 -12.73
CA ARG A 141 -5.90 -3.12 -13.80
C ARG A 141 -7.43 -3.02 -13.71
N ARG A 142 -8.11 -4.13 -13.55
CA ARG A 142 -9.56 -4.16 -13.39
C ARG A 142 -10.04 -3.36 -12.19
N LEU A 143 -9.40 -3.50 -11.02
CA LEU A 143 -9.75 -2.70 -9.84
C LEU A 143 -9.59 -1.19 -10.11
N ARG A 144 -8.49 -0.78 -10.75
CA ARG A 144 -8.26 0.60 -11.15
C ARG A 144 -9.35 1.10 -12.12
N ASP A 145 -9.72 0.29 -13.12
CA ASP A 145 -10.75 0.62 -14.12
C ASP A 145 -12.15 0.71 -13.48
N GLU A 146 -12.41 -0.04 -12.42
CA GLU A 146 -13.59 0.09 -11.55
C GLU A 146 -13.52 1.29 -10.58
N ARG A 147 -12.62 2.25 -10.84
CA ARG A 147 -12.40 3.48 -10.07
C ARG A 147 -11.92 3.24 -8.63
N ARG A 148 -11.12 2.24 -8.41
CA ARG A 148 -10.50 1.92 -7.11
C ARG A 148 -9.05 2.34 -7.08
N LEU A 149 -8.53 2.55 -5.88
CA LEU A 149 -7.12 2.82 -5.63
C LEU A 149 -6.45 1.52 -5.17
N VAL A 150 -5.36 1.14 -5.84
CA VAL A 150 -4.64 -0.10 -5.59
C VAL A 150 -3.21 0.23 -5.18
N PHE A 151 -2.78 -0.20 -4.02
CA PHE A 151 -1.38 -0.16 -3.59
C PHE A 151 -0.77 -1.55 -3.71
N VAL A 152 0.39 -1.62 -4.33
CA VAL A 152 1.19 -2.83 -4.47
C VAL A 152 2.54 -2.58 -3.81
N CYS A 153 2.72 -3.13 -2.61
CA CYS A 153 3.97 -3.03 -1.87
C CYS A 153 4.83 -4.25 -2.18
N LEU A 154 6.00 -4.02 -2.76
CA LEU A 154 7.00 -5.06 -3.01
C LEU A 154 8.33 -4.69 -2.37
N HIS A 155 9.06 -5.74 -1.97
CA HIS A 155 10.48 -5.67 -1.68
C HIS A 155 11.24 -6.28 -2.86
N PRO A 156 11.77 -5.46 -3.81
CA PRO A 156 12.44 -5.99 -4.98
C PRO A 156 13.69 -6.78 -4.58
N THR A 157 13.72 -8.07 -4.92
CA THR A 157 14.86 -8.96 -4.73
C THR A 157 15.40 -9.50 -6.07
N ALA A 158 14.71 -9.19 -7.17
CA ALA A 158 15.07 -9.58 -8.53
C ALA A 158 14.61 -8.49 -9.51
N ALA A 159 15.25 -8.41 -10.69
CA ALA A 159 14.87 -7.46 -11.74
C ALA A 159 13.40 -7.60 -12.15
N LEU A 160 12.88 -8.84 -12.19
CA LEU A 160 11.48 -9.12 -12.48
C LEU A 160 10.49 -8.32 -11.58
N HIS A 161 10.81 -8.11 -10.31
CA HIS A 161 9.94 -7.32 -9.42
C HIS A 161 9.88 -5.85 -9.84
N LEU A 162 10.99 -5.29 -10.33
CA LEU A 162 11.03 -3.93 -10.86
C LEU A 162 10.29 -3.83 -12.19
N GLU A 163 10.45 -4.82 -13.06
CA GLU A 163 9.74 -4.91 -14.35
C GLU A 163 8.22 -4.95 -14.12
N LEU A 164 7.75 -5.80 -13.19
CA LEU A 164 6.34 -5.89 -12.83
C LEU A 164 5.79 -4.55 -12.27
N LEU A 165 6.53 -3.91 -11.38
CA LEU A 165 6.14 -2.61 -10.84
C LEU A 165 6.07 -1.54 -11.94
N ASN A 166 7.06 -1.51 -12.83
CA ASN A 166 7.08 -0.58 -13.97
C ASN A 166 5.94 -0.83 -14.94
N GLU A 167 5.54 -2.09 -15.16
CA GLU A 167 4.46 -2.46 -16.07
C GLU A 167 3.08 -2.01 -15.57
N ILE A 168 2.83 -2.12 -14.26
CA ILE A 168 1.48 -1.93 -13.74
C ILE A 168 1.26 -0.65 -12.96
N CYS A 169 2.31 -0.08 -12.33
CA CYS A 169 2.14 1.07 -11.45
C CYS A 169 2.24 2.39 -12.22
N GLU A 170 1.29 3.26 -11.97
CA GLU A 170 1.17 4.58 -12.58
C GLU A 170 1.83 5.67 -11.73
N ARG A 171 2.01 5.39 -10.44
CA ARG A 171 2.64 6.28 -9.45
C ARG A 171 3.43 5.44 -8.47
N PHE A 172 4.38 6.06 -7.77
CA PHE A 172 5.23 5.34 -6.83
C PHE A 172 5.38 6.09 -5.52
N PHE A 173 5.52 5.33 -4.45
CA PHE A 173 5.90 5.82 -3.13
C PHE A 173 7.14 5.11 -2.64
N PHE A 174 8.09 5.89 -2.12
CA PHE A 174 9.22 5.37 -1.37
C PHE A 174 9.02 5.65 0.11
N VAL A 175 9.03 4.59 0.93
CA VAL A 175 8.95 4.68 2.39
C VAL A 175 10.33 4.47 2.95
N GLY A 176 10.90 5.52 3.52
CA GLY A 176 12.25 5.49 4.05
C GLY A 176 12.59 6.74 4.86
N GLY A 177 13.55 6.65 5.75
CA GLY A 177 13.96 7.80 6.57
C GLY A 177 12.86 8.39 7.45
N GLY A 178 11.84 7.61 7.81
CA GLY A 178 10.71 8.08 8.60
C GLY A 178 9.66 8.88 7.82
N ALA A 179 9.69 8.85 6.48
CA ALA A 179 8.75 9.59 5.63
C ALA A 179 8.28 8.76 4.45
N VAL A 180 7.17 9.20 3.83
CA VAL A 180 6.65 8.69 2.56
C VAL A 180 6.86 9.75 1.49
N ARG A 181 7.62 9.42 0.44
CA ARG A 181 7.92 10.32 -0.68
C ARG A 181 7.21 9.84 -1.95
N PRO A 182 6.33 10.67 -2.56
CA PRO A 182 5.67 10.35 -3.81
C PRO A 182 6.58 10.60 -5.02
N PHE A 183 6.42 9.79 -6.06
CA PHE A 183 7.07 9.91 -7.37
C PHE A 183 6.02 9.72 -8.47
N ALA A 184 6.14 10.51 -9.53
CA ALA A 184 5.17 10.55 -10.62
C ALA A 184 5.18 9.28 -11.47
N ASP A 185 6.35 8.67 -11.66
CA ASP A 185 6.58 7.51 -12.53
C ASP A 185 7.78 6.68 -12.09
N PHE A 186 7.99 5.54 -12.78
CA PHE A 186 9.07 4.60 -12.50
C PHE A 186 10.45 5.22 -12.75
N GLY A 187 10.61 6.00 -13.81
CA GLY A 187 11.89 6.64 -14.13
C GLY A 187 12.34 7.60 -13.02
N THR A 188 11.41 8.38 -12.49
CA THR A 188 11.70 9.33 -11.41
C THR A 188 12.06 8.65 -10.08
N ILE A 189 11.39 7.55 -9.74
CA ILE A 189 11.72 6.84 -8.49
C ILE A 189 13.05 6.12 -8.57
N VAL A 190 13.38 5.44 -9.67
CA VAL A 190 14.67 4.73 -9.80
C VAL A 190 15.85 5.68 -9.99
N ALA A 191 15.62 6.94 -10.38
CA ALA A 191 16.65 7.97 -10.46
C ALA A 191 17.00 8.57 -9.09
N ASP A 192 16.14 8.42 -8.07
CA ASP A 192 16.37 8.96 -6.72
C ASP A 192 17.54 8.27 -6.02
N ALA A 193 18.42 9.05 -5.39
CA ALA A 193 19.65 8.55 -4.80
C ALA A 193 19.43 7.58 -3.63
N ASP A 194 18.40 7.80 -2.80
CA ASP A 194 18.10 6.91 -1.68
C ASP A 194 17.47 5.61 -2.18
N VAL A 195 16.63 5.69 -3.22
CA VAL A 195 16.04 4.52 -3.87
C VAL A 195 17.12 3.69 -4.56
N ARG A 196 18.05 4.30 -5.29
CA ARG A 196 19.19 3.60 -5.89
C ARG A 196 20.05 2.90 -4.84
N ARG A 197 20.32 3.58 -3.72
CA ARG A 197 21.04 2.97 -2.59
C ARG A 197 20.31 1.77 -2.02
N TYR A 198 18.97 1.85 -1.92
CA TYR A 198 18.12 0.76 -1.45
C TYR A 198 18.08 -0.43 -2.43
N LEU A 199 17.98 -0.16 -3.73
CA LEU A 199 17.93 -1.19 -4.77
C LEU A 199 19.31 -1.85 -5.01
N GLY A 200 20.41 -1.13 -4.74
CA GLY A 200 21.76 -1.64 -4.97
C GLY A 200 21.97 -2.02 -6.43
N ALA A 201 22.49 -3.23 -6.68
CA ALA A 201 22.75 -3.74 -8.02
C ALA A 201 21.49 -3.93 -8.90
N LEU A 202 20.29 -3.86 -8.35
CA LEU A 202 19.06 -3.90 -9.14
C LEU A 202 18.72 -2.55 -9.81
N ALA A 203 19.45 -1.48 -9.46
CA ALA A 203 19.23 -0.14 -10.01
C ALA A 203 20.06 0.11 -11.29
N ASP A 204 20.98 -0.79 -11.66
CA ASP A 204 21.84 -0.77 -12.82
C ASP A 204 21.24 -1.61 -13.95
#